data_23285e06abac7f917e4e186b9857ef9f
#
_entry.id   23285e06abac7f917e4e186b9857ef9f
#
_cell.length_a   1.000
_cell.length_b   1.000
_cell.length_c   1.000
_cell.angle_alpha   90.00
_cell.angle_beta   90.00
_cell.angle_gamma   90.00
#
_symmetry.space_group_name_H-M   'P 1'
#
loop_
_entity.id
_entity.type
_entity.pdbx_description
1 polymer ?
#
loop_
_entity_poly.entity_id
_entity_poly.type
_entity_poly.pdbx_seq_one_letter_code
_entity_poly.pdbx_strand_id
1 'polypeptide(L)'
;MWKKGKTFKVALLVILVGIVIVPIVLIQANKYIYKNRVSTYLIEKKGFVKEDIESIEGKLGSLPTFYVIVTFKNEPDVKYMYFAHDNNVFQFDYQITDEGQREGIKEEDLKNYNPRS
;
A
#
# COMPACT_ATOMS: atom_id res chain seq x y z
N MET A 1 46.13 0.04 20.67
CA MET A 1 45.10 0.81 21.42
C MET A 1 44.25 1.65 20.48
N TRP A 2 44.86 2.47 19.62
CA TRP A 2 44.12 3.26 18.64
C TRP A 2 43.29 2.38 17.69
N LYS A 3 43.72 1.16 17.39
CA LYS A 3 42.98 0.22 16.54
C LYS A 3 41.64 -0.14 17.15
N LYS A 4 41.56 -0.32 18.47
CA LYS A 4 40.30 -0.61 19.18
C LYS A 4 39.32 0.55 19.06
N GLY A 5 39.79 1.79 19.21
CA GLY A 5 38.94 2.95 19.06
C GLY A 5 38.42 3.12 17.65
N LYS A 6 39.26 2.84 16.65
CA LYS A 6 38.88 2.91 15.24
C LYS A 6 37.85 1.83 14.88
N THR A 7 38.08 0.61 15.37
CA THR A 7 37.12 -0.50 15.17
C THR A 7 35.80 -0.20 15.86
N PHE A 8 35.83 0.36 17.06
CA PHE A 8 34.63 0.75 17.77
C PHE A 8 33.84 1.81 17.01
N LYS A 9 34.49 2.82 16.43
CA LYS A 9 33.84 3.85 15.63
C LYS A 9 33.18 3.28 14.38
N VAL A 10 33.86 2.36 13.71
CA VAL A 10 33.31 1.68 12.52
C VAL A 10 32.12 0.83 12.91
N ALA A 11 32.22 0.06 13.98
CA ALA A 11 31.11 -0.77 14.48
C ALA A 11 29.89 0.11 14.86
N LEU A 12 30.14 1.25 15.53
CA LEU A 12 29.08 2.17 15.89
C LEU A 12 28.40 2.75 14.65
N LEU A 13 29.19 3.11 13.63
CA LEU A 13 28.64 3.62 12.38
C LEU A 13 27.78 2.58 11.68
N VAL A 14 28.21 1.33 11.62
CA VAL A 14 27.45 0.22 11.02
C VAL A 14 26.12 0.04 11.76
N ILE A 15 26.12 0.07 13.09
CA ILE A 15 24.91 -0.04 13.89
C ILE A 15 23.96 1.12 13.62
N LEU A 16 24.46 2.35 13.56
CA LEU A 16 23.64 3.54 13.28
C LEU A 16 23.01 3.47 11.89
N VAL A 17 23.78 3.04 10.89
CA VAL A 17 23.28 2.86 9.52
C VAL A 17 22.20 1.78 9.50
N GLY A 18 22.40 0.67 10.22
CA GLY A 18 21.42 -0.40 10.32
C GLY A 18 20.11 0.06 10.98
N ILE A 19 20.19 0.88 12.03
CA ILE A 19 19.01 1.43 12.71
C ILE A 19 18.15 2.27 11.75
N VAL A 20 18.79 2.96 10.82
CA VAL A 20 18.06 3.77 9.82
C VAL A 20 17.56 2.92 8.65
N ILE A 21 18.38 2.01 8.13
CA ILE A 21 18.08 1.25 6.91
C ILE A 21 17.06 0.13 7.16
N VAL A 22 17.21 -0.62 8.27
CA VAL A 22 16.35 -1.78 8.54
C VAL A 22 14.86 -1.41 8.59
N PRO A 23 14.43 -0.37 9.32
CA PRO A 23 13.02 0.02 9.31
C PRO A 23 12.52 0.41 7.91
N ILE A 24 13.34 1.09 7.12
CA ILE A 24 12.98 1.48 5.75
C ILE A 24 12.75 0.24 4.89
N VAL A 25 13.65 -0.73 4.96
CA VAL A 25 13.52 -1.98 4.21
C VAL A 25 12.27 -2.75 4.64
N LEU A 26 12.00 -2.83 5.94
CA LEU A 26 10.82 -3.52 6.46
C LEU A 26 9.53 -2.85 5.99
N ILE A 27 9.47 -1.51 6.00
CA ILE A 27 8.31 -0.78 5.51
C ILE A 27 8.08 -1.06 4.02
N GLN A 28 9.12 -1.01 3.20
CA GLN A 28 8.99 -1.27 1.76
C GLN A 28 8.57 -2.72 1.49
N ALA A 29 9.15 -3.67 2.23
CA ALA A 29 8.79 -5.08 2.10
C ALA A 29 7.32 -5.31 2.47
N ASN A 30 6.82 -4.70 3.54
CA ASN A 30 5.42 -4.84 3.95
C ASN A 30 4.46 -4.21 2.94
N LYS A 31 4.81 -3.05 2.39
CA LYS A 31 4.02 -2.44 1.32
C LYS A 31 3.89 -3.37 0.12
N TYR A 32 4.98 -4.01 -0.26
CA TYR A 32 5.01 -4.96 -1.37
C TYR A 32 4.16 -6.19 -1.10
N ILE A 33 4.27 -6.75 0.10
CA ILE A 33 3.48 -7.92 0.51
C ILE A 33 1.98 -7.60 0.47
N TYR A 34 1.58 -6.46 1.03
CA TYR A 34 0.19 -6.04 1.03
C TYR A 34 -0.34 -5.81 -0.39
N LYS A 35 0.46 -5.15 -1.21
CA LYS A 35 0.14 -4.94 -2.62
C LYS A 35 -0.12 -6.27 -3.34
N ASN A 36 0.75 -7.25 -3.13
CA ASN A 36 0.59 -8.57 -3.76
C ASN A 36 -0.65 -9.30 -3.26
N ARG A 37 -0.96 -9.21 -1.99
CA ARG A 37 -2.17 -9.82 -1.42
C ARG A 37 -3.42 -9.25 -2.08
N VAL A 38 -3.49 -7.95 -2.22
CA VAL A 38 -4.63 -7.28 -2.86
C VAL A 38 -4.70 -7.62 -4.35
N SER A 39 -3.57 -7.61 -5.04
CA SER A 39 -3.51 -7.97 -6.46
C SER A 39 -4.03 -9.38 -6.69
N THR A 40 -3.55 -10.35 -5.92
CA THR A 40 -3.98 -11.74 -6.00
C THR A 40 -5.48 -11.87 -5.72
N TYR A 41 -5.96 -11.20 -4.69
CA TYR A 41 -7.37 -11.21 -4.32
C TYR A 41 -8.26 -10.68 -5.45
N LEU A 42 -7.88 -9.56 -6.05
CA LEU A 42 -8.68 -8.96 -7.13
C LEU A 42 -8.73 -9.86 -8.36
N ILE A 43 -7.61 -10.46 -8.72
CA ILE A 43 -7.51 -11.29 -9.91
C ILE A 43 -8.15 -12.67 -9.69
N GLU A 44 -7.82 -13.33 -8.60
CA GLU A 44 -8.26 -14.72 -8.38
C GLU A 44 -9.65 -14.82 -7.78
N LYS A 45 -10.03 -13.93 -6.88
CA LYS A 45 -11.31 -14.03 -6.16
C LYS A 45 -12.39 -13.14 -6.71
N LYS A 46 -12.04 -11.97 -7.25
CA LYS A 46 -13.01 -11.02 -7.79
C LYS A 46 -13.13 -11.07 -9.31
N GLY A 47 -12.27 -11.81 -9.97
CA GLY A 47 -12.34 -11.99 -11.42
C GLY A 47 -11.87 -10.83 -12.25
N PHE A 48 -11.20 -9.84 -11.66
CA PHE A 48 -10.58 -8.78 -12.43
C PHE A 48 -9.41 -9.33 -13.22
N VAL A 49 -9.18 -8.79 -14.42
CA VAL A 49 -7.94 -9.04 -15.16
C VAL A 49 -6.98 -7.90 -14.91
N LYS A 50 -5.71 -8.14 -15.18
CA LYS A 50 -4.67 -7.17 -14.92
C LYS A 50 -4.91 -5.84 -15.64
N GLU A 51 -5.50 -5.91 -16.83
CA GLU A 51 -5.81 -4.76 -17.66
C GLU A 51 -6.91 -3.87 -17.08
N ASP A 52 -7.72 -4.38 -16.15
CA ASP A 52 -8.76 -3.59 -15.47
C ASP A 52 -8.19 -2.66 -14.42
N ILE A 53 -6.96 -2.88 -14.02
CA ILE A 53 -6.33 -2.16 -12.91
C ILE A 53 -5.30 -1.18 -13.46
N GLU A 54 -5.48 0.10 -13.13
CA GLU A 54 -4.52 1.13 -13.52
C GLU A 54 -3.32 1.16 -12.58
N SER A 55 -3.55 1.09 -11.28
CA SER A 55 -2.47 1.09 -10.31
C SER A 55 -2.86 0.41 -9.00
N ILE A 56 -1.88 -0.18 -8.35
CA ILE A 56 -1.97 -0.73 -7.01
C ILE A 56 -0.78 -0.21 -6.22
N GLU A 57 -1.04 0.50 -5.13
CA GLU A 57 0.01 1.12 -4.33
C GLU A 57 -0.11 0.74 -2.86
N GLY A 58 0.97 0.18 -2.30
CA GLY A 58 1.06 -0.03 -0.86
C GLY A 58 1.36 1.26 -0.14
N LYS A 59 0.67 1.52 0.97
CA LYS A 59 0.81 2.75 1.76
C LYS A 59 0.99 2.42 3.23
N LEU A 60 1.68 3.33 3.91
CA LEU A 60 1.81 3.31 5.37
C LEU A 60 0.93 4.43 5.92
N GLY A 61 -0.02 4.05 6.78
CA GLY A 61 -0.93 5.01 7.41
C GLY A 61 -0.95 4.84 8.92
N SER A 62 -1.84 5.58 9.58
CA SER A 62 -2.01 5.50 11.03
C SER A 62 -2.81 4.27 11.43
N LEU A 63 -3.99 4.09 10.84
CA LEU A 63 -4.89 2.95 11.05
C LEU A 63 -5.70 2.71 9.78
N PRO A 64 -5.61 1.51 9.17
CA PRO A 64 -4.63 0.46 9.49
C PRO A 64 -3.20 0.89 9.13
N THR A 65 -2.20 0.30 9.81
CA THR A 65 -0.80 0.68 9.62
C THR A 65 -0.37 0.58 8.15
N PHE A 66 -0.69 -0.54 7.50
CA PHE A 66 -0.48 -0.71 6.07
C PHE A 66 -1.83 -0.87 5.38
N TYR A 67 -1.96 -0.25 4.23
CA TYR A 67 -3.13 -0.41 3.39
C TYR A 67 -2.72 -0.28 1.92
N VAL A 68 -3.65 -0.57 1.03
CA VAL A 68 -3.37 -0.56 -0.41
C VAL A 68 -4.39 0.31 -1.11
N ILE A 69 -3.92 1.18 -1.99
CA ILE A 69 -4.79 1.98 -2.85
C ILE A 69 -4.83 1.35 -4.23
N VAL A 70 -6.04 1.05 -4.70
CA VAL A 70 -6.29 0.52 -6.03
C VAL A 70 -7.06 1.55 -6.85
N THR A 71 -6.55 1.82 -8.04
CA THR A 71 -7.24 2.64 -9.03
C THR A 71 -7.59 1.74 -10.21
N PHE A 72 -8.88 1.69 -10.58
CA PHE A 72 -9.35 0.91 -11.71
C PHE A 72 -9.39 1.79 -12.97
N LYS A 73 -9.10 1.18 -14.12
CA LYS A 73 -9.07 1.93 -15.39
C LYS A 73 -10.42 2.52 -15.78
N ASN A 74 -11.51 1.85 -15.39
CA ASN A 74 -12.85 2.37 -15.68
C ASN A 74 -13.30 3.45 -14.69
N GLU A 75 -12.45 3.78 -13.71
CA GLU A 75 -12.80 4.73 -12.66
C GLU A 75 -11.53 5.44 -12.16
N PRO A 76 -10.83 6.19 -13.03
CA PRO A 76 -9.52 6.75 -12.68
C PRO A 76 -9.57 7.85 -11.62
N ASP A 77 -10.74 8.44 -11.38
CA ASP A 77 -10.89 9.54 -10.42
C ASP A 77 -11.33 9.07 -9.04
N VAL A 78 -11.31 7.76 -8.79
CA VAL A 78 -11.63 7.19 -7.49
C VAL A 78 -10.52 6.25 -7.03
N LYS A 79 -10.09 6.45 -5.80
CA LYS A 79 -9.07 5.59 -5.16
C LYS A 79 -9.77 4.72 -4.14
N TYR A 80 -9.65 3.42 -4.30
CA TYR A 80 -10.24 2.46 -3.37
C TYR A 80 -9.17 1.93 -2.41
N MET A 81 -9.50 1.90 -1.14
CA MET A 81 -8.57 1.50 -0.10
C MET A 81 -8.88 0.09 0.39
N TYR A 82 -7.87 -0.77 0.35
CA TYR A 82 -7.97 -2.17 0.73
C TYR A 82 -7.10 -2.47 1.94
N PHE A 83 -7.63 -3.31 2.80
CA PHE A 83 -6.90 -3.91 3.90
C PHE A 83 -6.51 -5.33 3.52
N ALA A 84 -5.29 -5.74 3.89
CA ALA A 84 -4.78 -7.06 3.51
C ALA A 84 -3.90 -7.66 4.60
N HIS A 85 -4.48 -7.81 5.79
CA HIS A 85 -3.78 -8.42 6.93
C HIS A 85 -3.97 -9.93 6.91
N ASP A 86 -2.87 -10.67 6.79
CA ASP A 86 -2.87 -12.12 6.62
C ASP A 86 -3.76 -12.53 5.45
N ASN A 87 -4.78 -13.37 5.69
CA ASN A 87 -5.71 -13.82 4.68
C ASN A 87 -6.96 -12.94 4.57
N ASN A 88 -7.05 -11.89 5.38
CA ASN A 88 -8.17 -10.97 5.36
C ASN A 88 -7.90 -9.85 4.37
N VAL A 89 -8.50 -9.94 3.20
CA VAL A 89 -8.42 -8.87 2.20
C VAL A 89 -9.83 -8.35 1.96
N PHE A 90 -10.02 -7.04 2.15
CA PHE A 90 -11.30 -6.41 1.89
C PHE A 90 -11.12 -4.92 1.62
N GLN A 91 -12.08 -4.37 0.90
CA GLN A 91 -12.16 -2.93 0.67
C GLN A 91 -12.77 -2.27 1.90
N PHE A 92 -12.16 -1.20 2.42
CA PHE A 92 -12.68 -0.54 3.63
C PHE A 92 -13.04 0.92 3.42
N ASP A 93 -12.55 1.56 2.36
CA ASP A 93 -12.83 2.98 2.12
C ASP A 93 -12.57 3.34 0.67
N TYR A 94 -12.92 4.56 0.31
CA TYR A 94 -12.65 5.13 -1.00
C TYR A 94 -12.36 6.62 -0.85
N GLN A 95 -11.77 7.19 -1.89
CA GLN A 95 -11.52 8.62 -1.97
C GLN A 95 -11.75 9.08 -3.40
N ILE A 96 -12.66 10.04 -3.58
CA ILE A 96 -12.88 10.68 -4.87
C ILE A 96 -11.84 11.78 -5.00
N THR A 97 -11.10 11.80 -6.11
CA THR A 97 -10.08 12.81 -6.36
C THR A 97 -10.70 14.19 -6.54
N ASP A 98 -9.88 15.25 -6.46
CA ASP A 98 -10.34 16.61 -6.66
C ASP A 98 -10.99 16.77 -8.05
N GLU A 99 -10.44 16.12 -9.07
CA GLU A 99 -11.02 16.14 -10.42
C GLU A 99 -12.35 15.41 -10.46
N GLY A 100 -12.46 14.28 -9.79
CA GLY A 100 -13.73 13.55 -9.70
C GLY A 100 -14.79 14.35 -8.98
N GLN A 101 -14.43 15.07 -7.94
CA GLN A 101 -15.36 15.97 -7.24
C GLN A 101 -15.83 17.11 -8.13
N ARG A 102 -14.93 17.67 -8.91
CA ARG A 102 -15.29 18.72 -9.88
C ARG A 102 -16.22 18.22 -10.97
N GLU A 103 -16.08 16.97 -11.36
CA GLU A 103 -16.95 16.31 -12.34
C GLU A 103 -18.29 15.88 -11.74
N GLY A 104 -18.47 16.01 -10.42
CA GLY A 104 -19.70 15.69 -9.75
C GLY A 104 -19.88 14.23 -9.39
N ILE A 105 -18.80 13.46 -9.31
CA ILE A 105 -18.87 12.05 -8.91
C ILE A 105 -19.29 11.97 -7.44
N LYS A 106 -20.31 11.16 -7.17
CA LYS A 106 -20.84 10.91 -5.84
C LYS A 106 -20.73 9.44 -5.49
N GLU A 107 -20.93 9.11 -4.21
CA GLU A 107 -20.86 7.72 -3.75
C GLU A 107 -21.77 6.79 -4.56
N GLU A 108 -22.96 7.25 -4.90
CA GLU A 108 -23.93 6.47 -5.69
C GLU A 108 -23.46 6.18 -7.11
N ASP A 109 -22.47 6.93 -7.61
CA ASP A 109 -21.91 6.75 -8.96
C ASP A 109 -20.74 5.77 -9.00
N LEU A 110 -20.29 5.29 -7.84
CA LEU A 110 -19.09 4.44 -7.76
C LEU A 110 -19.34 3.09 -8.39
N LYS A 111 -18.43 2.69 -9.28
CA LYS A 111 -18.54 1.45 -10.05
C LYS A 111 -17.93 0.25 -9.35
N ASN A 112 -16.89 0.48 -8.54
CA ASN A 112 -16.11 -0.58 -7.93
C ASN A 112 -16.18 -0.58 -6.40
N TYR A 113 -17.10 0.18 -5.84
CA TYR A 113 -17.27 0.26 -4.39
C TYR A 113 -17.95 -0.99 -3.89
N ASN A 114 -17.22 -1.78 -3.11
CA ASN A 114 -17.70 -3.06 -2.60
C ASN A 114 -17.03 -3.34 -1.25
N PRO A 115 -17.43 -2.61 -0.20
CA PRO A 115 -16.76 -2.74 1.09
C PRO A 115 -16.95 -4.15 1.68
N ARG A 116 -15.91 -4.66 2.29
CA ARG A 116 -15.87 -5.98 2.95
C ARG A 116 -16.20 -7.16 2.04
N SER A 117 -15.80 -7.06 0.82
CA SER A 117 -16.03 -8.16 -0.11
C SER A 117 -14.74 -8.78 -0.65
#